data_69b9283f0712623deb139ad9825df880
#
_entry.id   69b9283f0712623deb139ad9825df880
#
_cell.length_a   1.000
_cell.length_b   1.000
_cell.length_c   1.000
_cell.angle_alpha   90.00
_cell.angle_beta   90.00
_cell.angle_gamma   90.00
#
_symmetry.space_group_name_H-M   'P 1'
#
loop_
_entity.id
_entity.type
_entity.pdbx_description
1 polymer ?
#
loop_
_entity_poly.entity_id
_entity_poly.type
_entity_poly.pdbx_seq_one_letter_code
_entity_poly.pdbx_strand_id
1 'polypeptide(L)'
;SFRQAVMLMGLKKLFRWAALLLTASRNNGTPSSVGHTAVVRGRLMELLALETLPPEDADQAFVVGIFSLLDVMLSMPMETAIGLLNVPEPVAAALLRREGFLGDLLTLAEACESSDDALFDRAAGLLHLTSQQINFAHLQALAWADHISD
;
A
#
# COMPACT_ATOMS: atom_id res chain seq x y z
N SER A 1 13.31 3.18 15.59
CA SER A 1 12.70 3.68 14.36
C SER A 1 11.64 2.71 13.86
N PHE A 2 10.74 3.20 13.06
CA PHE A 2 9.72 2.38 12.42
C PHE A 2 10.36 1.27 11.57
N ARG A 3 11.41 1.64 10.84
CA ARG A 3 12.16 0.68 10.02
C ARG A 3 12.73 -0.45 10.87
N GLN A 4 13.32 -0.11 12.03
CA GLN A 4 13.83 -1.10 12.96
C GLN A 4 12.68 -1.93 13.55
N ALA A 5 11.56 -1.30 13.87
CA ALA A 5 10.40 -2.02 14.37
C ALA A 5 9.86 -3.01 13.33
N VAL A 6 9.78 -2.61 12.06
CA VAL A 6 9.37 -3.48 10.96
C VAL A 6 10.38 -4.62 10.79
N MET A 7 11.68 -4.32 10.86
CA MET A 7 12.72 -5.34 10.77
C MET A 7 12.69 -6.31 11.94
N LEU A 8 12.44 -5.79 13.16
CA LEU A 8 12.33 -6.61 14.35
C LEU A 8 11.06 -7.46 14.35
N MET A 9 9.98 -6.91 13.82
CA MET A 9 8.71 -7.61 13.73
C MET A 9 8.67 -8.61 12.58
N GLY A 10 9.46 -8.35 11.53
CA GLY A 10 9.59 -9.23 10.38
C GLY A 10 8.35 -9.24 9.48
N LEU A 11 8.54 -9.77 8.29
CA LEU A 11 7.49 -9.92 7.27
C LEU A 11 6.29 -10.72 7.78
N LYS A 12 6.53 -11.68 8.69
CA LYS A 12 5.45 -12.51 9.22
C LYS A 12 4.43 -11.71 10.02
N LYS A 13 4.88 -10.70 10.78
CA LYS A 13 3.94 -9.87 11.55
C LYS A 13 3.18 -8.89 10.66
N LEU A 14 3.86 -8.33 9.65
CA LEU A 14 3.17 -7.52 8.64
C LEU A 14 2.13 -8.34 7.88
N PHE A 15 2.49 -9.57 7.52
CA PHE A 15 1.60 -10.51 6.86
C PHE A 15 0.39 -10.82 7.75
N ARG A 16 0.64 -11.10 9.03
CA ARG A 16 -0.41 -11.35 10.02
C ARG A 16 -1.29 -10.11 10.22
N TRP A 17 -0.68 -8.94 10.21
CA TRP A 17 -1.40 -7.68 10.36
C TRP A 17 -2.32 -7.43 9.18
N ALA A 18 -1.84 -7.70 7.96
CA ALA A 18 -2.64 -7.60 6.75
C ALA A 18 -3.81 -8.59 6.80
N ALA A 19 -3.58 -9.81 7.27
CA ALA A 19 -4.64 -10.80 7.44
C ALA A 19 -5.68 -10.34 8.46
N LEU A 20 -5.23 -9.69 9.55
CA LEU A 20 -6.13 -9.14 10.55
C LEU A 20 -6.98 -8.01 9.98
N LEU A 21 -6.41 -7.15 9.13
CA LEU A 21 -7.15 -6.09 8.45
C LEU A 21 -8.24 -6.68 7.55
N LEU A 22 -7.93 -7.75 6.82
CA LEU A 22 -8.91 -8.44 5.99
C LEU A 22 -10.04 -9.02 6.85
N THR A 23 -9.71 -9.61 7.99
CA THR A 23 -10.69 -10.18 8.91
C THR A 23 -11.52 -9.08 9.56
N ALA A 24 -10.90 -7.99 10.00
CA ALA A 24 -11.57 -6.87 10.63
C ALA A 24 -12.57 -6.23 9.66
N SER A 25 -12.22 -6.11 8.38
CA SER A 25 -13.12 -5.53 7.40
C SER A 25 -14.38 -6.38 7.19
N ARG A 26 -14.28 -7.69 7.42
CA ARG A 26 -15.46 -8.57 7.37
C ARG A 26 -16.35 -8.40 8.59
N ASN A 27 -15.75 -8.18 9.76
CA ASN A 27 -16.46 -8.18 11.03
C ASN A 27 -17.12 -6.84 11.36
N ASN A 28 -16.61 -5.74 10.79
CA ASN A 28 -17.06 -4.40 11.13
C ASN A 28 -18.03 -3.79 10.12
N GLY A 29 -18.61 -4.61 9.23
CA GLY A 29 -19.52 -4.12 8.22
C GLY A 29 -18.83 -3.39 7.07
N THR A 30 -17.53 -3.22 7.12
CA THR A 30 -16.73 -2.69 6.01
C THR A 30 -16.62 -3.79 4.95
N PRO A 31 -16.87 -3.46 3.67
CA PRO A 31 -16.76 -4.48 2.64
C PRO A 31 -15.40 -5.16 2.65
N SER A 32 -15.37 -6.48 2.55
CA SER A 32 -14.12 -7.25 2.49
C SER A 32 -13.22 -6.80 1.34
N SER A 33 -13.81 -6.20 0.30
CA SER A 33 -13.08 -5.63 -0.82
C SER A 33 -12.15 -4.49 -0.42
N VAL A 34 -12.46 -3.75 0.66
CA VAL A 34 -11.60 -2.66 1.14
C VAL A 34 -10.27 -3.24 1.67
N GLY A 35 -10.36 -4.27 2.49
CA GLY A 35 -9.16 -4.95 3.01
C GLY A 35 -8.34 -5.58 1.89
N HIS A 36 -9.02 -6.24 0.95
CA HIS A 36 -8.35 -6.83 -0.22
C HIS A 36 -7.63 -5.76 -1.04
N THR A 37 -8.30 -4.64 -1.31
CA THR A 37 -7.70 -3.53 -2.05
C THR A 37 -6.46 -3.00 -1.33
N ALA A 38 -6.51 -2.83 -0.01
CA ALA A 38 -5.37 -2.35 0.77
C ALA A 38 -4.17 -3.29 0.63
N VAL A 39 -4.40 -4.60 0.71
CA VAL A 39 -3.34 -5.60 0.60
C VAL A 39 -2.74 -5.60 -0.81
N VAL A 40 -3.58 -5.52 -1.84
CA VAL A 40 -3.11 -5.45 -3.23
C VAL A 40 -2.27 -4.20 -3.45
N ARG A 41 -2.73 -3.03 -2.97
CA ARG A 41 -1.95 -1.78 -3.06
C ARG A 41 -0.59 -1.92 -2.39
N GLY A 42 -0.58 -2.47 -1.17
CA GLY A 42 0.66 -2.65 -0.43
C GLY A 42 1.67 -3.51 -1.19
N ARG A 43 1.22 -4.65 -1.67
CA ARG A 43 2.11 -5.56 -2.40
C ARG A 43 2.56 -4.98 -3.73
N LEU A 44 1.64 -4.35 -4.47
CA LEU A 44 1.98 -3.69 -5.74
C LEU A 44 3.05 -2.63 -5.52
N MET A 45 2.85 -1.74 -4.54
CA MET A 45 3.80 -0.67 -4.23
C MET A 45 5.17 -1.24 -3.82
N GLU A 46 5.17 -2.29 -3.03
CA GLU A 46 6.40 -2.97 -2.62
C GLU A 46 7.16 -3.52 -3.83
N LEU A 47 6.47 -4.24 -4.71
CA LEU A 47 7.08 -4.83 -5.90
C LEU A 47 7.66 -3.76 -6.82
N LEU A 48 6.94 -2.66 -7.02
CA LEU A 48 7.43 -1.57 -7.85
C LEU A 48 8.59 -0.83 -7.18
N ALA A 49 8.56 -0.66 -5.86
CA ALA A 49 9.66 -0.04 -5.13
C ALA A 49 10.94 -0.87 -5.23
N LEU A 50 10.83 -2.18 -5.26
CA LEU A 50 11.99 -3.07 -5.38
C LEU A 50 12.74 -2.92 -6.71
N GLU A 51 12.10 -2.33 -7.73
CA GLU A 51 12.77 -2.03 -8.99
C GLU A 51 13.87 -0.97 -8.82
N THR A 52 13.74 -0.08 -7.83
CA THR A 52 14.65 1.06 -7.67
C THR A 52 15.23 1.21 -6.27
N LEU A 53 14.66 0.54 -5.27
CA LEU A 53 15.06 0.71 -3.86
C LEU A 53 15.51 -0.61 -3.25
N PRO A 54 16.37 -0.55 -2.21
CA PRO A 54 16.70 -1.74 -1.43
C PRO A 54 15.46 -2.31 -0.73
N PRO A 55 15.46 -3.61 -0.40
CA PRO A 55 14.30 -4.23 0.25
C PRO A 55 13.85 -3.54 1.53
N GLU A 56 14.78 -2.98 2.31
CA GLU A 56 14.46 -2.28 3.55
C GLU A 56 13.59 -1.05 3.32
N ASP A 57 13.85 -0.34 2.21
CA ASP A 57 13.10 0.86 1.86
C ASP A 57 11.77 0.50 1.18
N ALA A 58 11.74 -0.62 0.46
CA ALA A 58 10.51 -1.11 -0.16
C ALA A 58 9.46 -1.52 0.86
N ASP A 59 9.85 -1.91 2.07
CA ASP A 59 8.93 -2.22 3.16
C ASP A 59 8.03 -1.03 3.50
N GLN A 60 8.57 0.19 3.42
CA GLN A 60 7.77 1.40 3.65
C GLN A 60 6.68 1.57 2.60
N ALA A 61 6.95 1.17 1.36
CA ALA A 61 5.95 1.22 0.30
C ALA A 61 4.79 0.27 0.60
N PHE A 62 5.09 -0.92 1.09
CA PHE A 62 4.06 -1.88 1.51
C PHE A 62 3.16 -1.28 2.59
N VAL A 63 3.77 -0.65 3.59
CA VAL A 63 3.03 -0.04 4.70
C VAL A 63 2.13 1.10 4.21
N VAL A 64 2.62 1.95 3.32
CA VAL A 64 1.81 3.03 2.75
C VAL A 64 0.58 2.46 2.04
N GLY A 65 0.76 1.42 1.24
CA GLY A 65 -0.35 0.79 0.53
C GLY A 65 -1.40 0.21 1.48
N ILE A 66 -0.94 -0.52 2.50
CA ILE A 66 -1.83 -1.09 3.51
C ILE A 66 -2.62 0.01 4.24
N PHE A 67 -1.94 1.09 4.64
CA PHE A 67 -2.57 2.16 5.42
C PHE A 67 -3.37 3.14 4.57
N SER A 68 -3.30 3.05 3.24
CA SER A 68 -3.98 4.00 2.36
C SER A 68 -5.50 4.00 2.50
N LEU A 69 -6.07 2.92 3.05
CA LEU A 69 -7.51 2.80 3.29
C LEU A 69 -7.83 2.71 4.79
N LEU A 70 -6.88 3.07 5.65
CA LEU A 70 -7.06 3.00 7.09
C LEU A 70 -8.19 3.91 7.57
N ASP A 71 -8.35 5.07 6.95
CA ASP A 71 -9.44 6.01 7.23
C ASP A 71 -10.81 5.39 6.97
N VAL A 72 -10.93 4.64 5.87
CA VAL A 72 -12.18 3.94 5.53
C VAL A 72 -12.44 2.81 6.54
N MET A 73 -11.40 2.03 6.84
CA MET A 73 -11.53 0.89 7.75
C MET A 73 -11.89 1.31 9.17
N LEU A 74 -11.34 2.44 9.64
CA LEU A 74 -11.58 2.93 10.99
C LEU A 74 -12.69 3.97 11.06
N SER A 75 -13.26 4.36 9.93
CA SER A 75 -14.31 5.38 9.81
C SER A 75 -13.92 6.69 10.48
N MET A 76 -12.72 7.17 10.17
CA MET A 76 -12.18 8.44 10.71
C MET A 76 -11.30 9.11 9.66
N PRO A 77 -11.03 10.43 9.80
CA PRO A 77 -10.11 11.10 8.88
C PRO A 77 -8.72 10.50 8.93
N MET A 78 -8.00 10.56 7.80
CA MET A 78 -6.66 9.97 7.70
C MET A 78 -5.70 10.60 8.72
N GLU A 79 -5.79 11.89 8.95
CA GLU A 79 -4.96 12.59 9.94
C GLU A 79 -5.13 11.97 11.32
N THR A 80 -6.36 11.66 11.70
CA THR A 80 -6.67 11.04 12.99
C THR A 80 -6.14 9.61 13.03
N ALA A 81 -6.37 8.84 11.96
CA ALA A 81 -5.93 7.45 11.89
C ALA A 81 -4.41 7.34 12.00
N ILE A 82 -3.68 8.18 11.28
CA ILE A 82 -2.21 8.20 11.30
C ILE A 82 -1.69 8.68 12.66
N GLY A 83 -2.42 9.60 13.30
CA GLY A 83 -2.05 10.10 14.63
C GLY A 83 -2.05 9.03 15.70
N LEU A 84 -2.79 7.93 15.49
CA LEU A 84 -2.78 6.78 16.40
C LEU A 84 -1.55 5.89 16.21
N LEU A 85 -0.80 6.11 15.13
CA LEU A 85 0.36 5.33 14.77
C LEU A 85 1.59 6.21 14.77
N ASN A 86 2.74 5.63 15.10
CA ASN A 86 4.00 6.37 15.07
C ASN A 86 4.72 6.03 13.77
N VAL A 87 4.29 6.66 12.67
CA VAL A 87 4.85 6.40 11.35
C VAL A 87 5.92 7.43 10.99
N PRO A 88 6.93 7.05 10.18
CA PRO A 88 7.94 8.00 9.70
C PRO A 88 7.32 9.09 8.84
N GLU A 89 7.98 10.25 8.79
CA GLU A 89 7.50 11.39 8.02
C GLU A 89 7.26 11.08 6.53
N PRO A 90 8.14 10.33 5.83
CA PRO A 90 7.85 10.00 4.41
C PRO A 90 6.57 9.21 4.23
N VAL A 91 6.23 8.33 5.18
CA VAL A 91 5.00 7.55 5.14
C VAL A 91 3.80 8.46 5.37
N ALA A 92 3.88 9.33 6.38
CA ALA A 92 2.81 10.29 6.68
C ALA A 92 2.59 11.25 5.52
N ALA A 93 3.65 11.77 4.93
CA ALA A 93 3.57 12.68 3.77
C ALA A 93 2.88 12.01 2.58
N ALA A 94 3.20 10.75 2.32
CA ALA A 94 2.58 10.00 1.24
C ALA A 94 1.08 9.80 1.49
N LEU A 95 0.72 9.43 2.71
CA LEU A 95 -0.68 9.13 3.05
C LEU A 95 -1.55 10.39 3.13
N LEU A 96 -1.00 11.48 3.66
CA LEU A 96 -1.76 12.71 3.87
C LEU A 96 -1.79 13.63 2.65
N ARG A 97 -0.70 13.67 1.89
CA ARG A 97 -0.53 14.67 0.83
C ARG A 97 -0.06 14.08 -0.51
N ARG A 98 0.14 12.76 -0.59
CA ARG A 98 0.66 12.10 -1.81
C ARG A 98 2.02 12.67 -2.23
N GLU A 99 2.85 13.04 -1.29
CA GLU A 99 4.17 13.63 -1.53
C GLU A 99 5.26 12.57 -1.53
N GLY A 100 6.36 12.87 -2.26
CA GLY A 100 7.55 12.04 -2.32
C GLY A 100 7.38 10.81 -3.19
N PHE A 101 8.42 9.99 -3.22
CA PHE A 101 8.42 8.75 -4.02
C PHE A 101 7.29 7.82 -3.60
N LEU A 102 7.07 7.67 -2.29
CA LEU A 102 6.00 6.81 -1.77
C LEU A 102 4.62 7.36 -2.14
N GLY A 103 4.47 8.69 -2.15
CA GLY A 103 3.23 9.33 -2.58
C GLY A 103 2.95 9.12 -4.06
N ASP A 104 3.99 9.18 -4.89
CA ASP A 104 3.86 8.94 -6.33
C ASP A 104 3.50 7.47 -6.60
N LEU A 105 4.09 6.55 -5.85
CA LEU A 105 3.74 5.12 -5.94
C LEU A 105 2.29 4.88 -5.55
N LEU A 106 1.81 5.55 -4.49
CA LEU A 106 0.42 5.40 -4.06
C LEU A 106 -0.53 5.95 -5.12
N THR A 107 -0.20 7.09 -5.71
CA THR A 107 -0.99 7.65 -6.82
C THR A 107 -1.07 6.65 -7.98
N LEU A 108 0.05 6.03 -8.32
CA LEU A 108 0.08 5.02 -9.39
C LEU A 108 -0.78 3.81 -9.03
N ALA A 109 -0.68 3.33 -7.79
CA ALA A 109 -1.48 2.19 -7.34
C ALA A 109 -2.98 2.50 -7.44
N GLU A 110 -3.37 3.71 -7.04
CA GLU A 110 -4.76 4.15 -7.17
C GLU A 110 -5.19 4.27 -8.62
N ALA A 111 -4.28 4.73 -9.49
CA ALA A 111 -4.56 4.82 -10.93
C ALA A 111 -4.81 3.44 -11.57
N CYS A 112 -4.16 2.40 -11.07
CA CYS A 112 -4.39 1.04 -11.55
C CYS A 112 -5.82 0.55 -11.28
N GLU A 113 -6.48 1.11 -10.28
CA GLU A 113 -7.87 0.77 -9.94
C GLU A 113 -8.87 1.64 -10.67
N SER A 114 -8.37 2.68 -11.34
CA SER A 114 -9.18 3.64 -12.07
C SER A 114 -9.22 3.28 -13.55
N SER A 115 -10.23 3.76 -14.25
CA SER A 115 -10.30 3.67 -15.70
C SER A 115 -9.69 4.89 -16.40
N ASP A 116 -9.01 5.75 -15.64
CA ASP A 116 -8.39 6.97 -16.17
C ASP A 116 -6.99 6.69 -16.71
N ASP A 117 -6.90 6.44 -18.01
CA ASP A 117 -5.63 6.12 -18.69
C ASP A 117 -4.65 7.29 -18.63
N ALA A 118 -5.13 8.53 -18.65
CA ALA A 118 -4.26 9.71 -18.57
C ALA A 118 -3.59 9.80 -17.21
N LEU A 119 -4.33 9.51 -16.14
CA LEU A 119 -3.76 9.49 -14.79
C LEU A 119 -2.71 8.39 -14.67
N PHE A 120 -3.01 7.20 -15.18
CA PHE A 120 -2.07 6.08 -15.18
C PHE A 120 -0.77 6.45 -15.91
N ASP A 121 -0.89 7.02 -17.12
CA ASP A 121 0.28 7.36 -17.93
C ASP A 121 1.15 8.43 -17.26
N ARG A 122 0.54 9.44 -16.64
CA ARG A 122 1.28 10.47 -15.92
C ARG A 122 2.02 9.90 -14.72
N ALA A 123 1.35 9.08 -13.93
CA ALA A 123 1.97 8.49 -12.74
C ALA A 123 3.10 7.54 -13.11
N ALA A 124 2.90 6.72 -14.14
CA ALA A 124 3.93 5.82 -14.64
C ALA A 124 5.15 6.58 -15.16
N GLY A 125 4.89 7.67 -15.88
CA GLY A 125 5.97 8.53 -16.42
C GLY A 125 6.80 9.17 -15.32
N LEU A 126 6.18 9.63 -14.25
CA LEU A 126 6.88 10.25 -13.12
C LEU A 126 7.85 9.26 -12.46
N LEU A 127 7.49 7.99 -12.44
CA LEU A 127 8.27 6.95 -11.79
C LEU A 127 9.20 6.19 -12.76
N HIS A 128 9.18 6.57 -14.03
CA HIS A 128 9.96 5.92 -15.09
C HIS A 128 9.67 4.42 -15.18
N LEU A 129 8.41 4.05 -15.00
CA LEU A 129 7.95 2.67 -15.09
C LEU A 129 7.15 2.45 -16.37
N THR A 130 7.31 1.27 -16.97
CA THR A 130 6.53 0.90 -18.14
C THR A 130 5.19 0.30 -17.72
N SER A 131 4.20 0.36 -18.62
CA SER A 131 2.92 -0.29 -18.36
C SER A 131 3.08 -1.80 -18.16
N GLN A 132 4.03 -2.42 -18.86
CA GLN A 132 4.31 -3.85 -18.69
C GLN A 132 4.81 -4.18 -17.31
N GLN A 133 5.75 -3.38 -16.77
CA GLN A 133 6.26 -3.56 -15.40
C GLN A 133 5.12 -3.43 -14.39
N ILE A 134 4.29 -2.42 -14.55
CA ILE A 134 3.19 -2.14 -13.64
C ILE A 134 2.15 -3.25 -13.69
N ASN A 135 1.73 -3.64 -14.89
CA ASN A 135 0.70 -4.67 -15.05
C ASN A 135 1.17 -6.03 -14.54
N PHE A 136 2.44 -6.37 -14.76
CA PHE A 136 3.01 -7.62 -14.24
C PHE A 136 3.01 -7.62 -12.71
N ALA A 137 3.47 -6.51 -12.11
CA ALA A 137 3.48 -6.38 -10.65
C ALA A 137 2.06 -6.42 -10.07
N HIS A 138 1.09 -5.83 -10.77
CA HIS A 138 -0.30 -5.82 -10.34
C HIS A 138 -0.89 -7.23 -10.32
N LEU A 139 -0.61 -8.03 -11.36
CA LEU A 139 -1.05 -9.42 -11.40
C LEU A 139 -0.44 -10.23 -10.26
N GLN A 140 0.84 -10.01 -9.99
CA GLN A 140 1.52 -10.68 -8.86
C GLN A 140 0.90 -10.28 -7.53
N ALA A 141 0.58 -9.00 -7.36
CA ALA A 141 -0.03 -8.50 -6.13
C ALA A 141 -1.42 -9.09 -5.91
N LEU A 142 -2.22 -9.21 -6.97
CA LEU A 142 -3.54 -9.83 -6.92
C LEU A 142 -3.45 -11.30 -6.50
N ALA A 143 -2.52 -12.05 -7.11
CA ALA A 143 -2.32 -13.45 -6.77
C ALA A 143 -1.87 -13.63 -5.32
N TRP A 144 -0.98 -12.75 -4.87
CA TRP A 144 -0.48 -12.78 -3.49
C TRP A 144 -1.59 -12.49 -2.48
N ALA A 145 -2.44 -11.50 -2.78
CA ALA A 145 -3.56 -11.15 -1.90
C ALA A 145 -4.57 -12.29 -1.79
N ASP A 146 -4.85 -12.98 -2.89
CA ASP A 146 -5.74 -14.15 -2.87
C ASP A 146 -5.17 -15.27 -2.02
N HIS A 147 -3.84 -15.46 -2.07
CA HIS A 147 -3.16 -16.48 -1.27
C HIS A 147 -3.24 -16.16 0.23
N ILE A 148 -3.12 -14.89 0.60
CA ILE A 148 -3.24 -14.49 2.01
C ILE A 148 -4.64 -14.75 2.56
N SER A 149 -5.67 -14.53 1.74
CA SER A 149 -7.06 -14.65 2.20
C SER A 149 -7.50 -16.11 2.36
N ASP A 150 -6.71 -17.03 1.87
CA ASP A 150 -6.92 -18.46 2.07
C ASP A 150 -6.35 -18.88 3.44
#